data_8885cdd70bced39e7db13a83996ca279
#
_entry.id   8885cdd70bced39e7db13a83996ca279
#
_cell.length_a   1.000
_cell.length_b   1.000
_cell.length_c   1.000
_cell.angle_alpha   90.00
_cell.angle_beta   90.00
_cell.angle_gamma   90.00
#
_symmetry.space_group_name_H-M   'P 1'
#
loop_
_entity.id
_entity.type
_entity.pdbx_description
1 polymer ?
#
loop_
_entity_poly.entity_id
_entity_poly.type
_entity_poly.pdbx_seq_one_letter_code
_entity_poly.pdbx_strand_id
1 'polypeptide(L)'
;MADRARPKIIRKYVPKDNEATGAKKPLNKLTVTILSLGVLAGAYGVAFGVPDQIAELWGTAQVESAAAPQGASRGPRGQSRSTTVVLAPLEKRAYTLVLRTVGSAVSLRRANVIATEAGEVVQAAPHANKLVEKGDVILRLDDRTERLDLEIAQANRDQAQATVSRYRGLRNNGNAVVTDVALSEAEVALRLAEANVGLAEVALEDRTILAPISGRLGLSDIHVGDRLSSGDAIVTIDDSTTLLATFEVPERSIGLLAEGKPVFVSTPTYVGRIFEGSVTAFDSRLDSVTRSATVEAEIDNSEGLLLSGMTFTTRMTEETDPLPVVPATAITWDRSGAGIWIEDNGQVSRVSVTIRYRDGNQVWIETDAPDGSQIVTEGAAKLREGSKVGTAQSKEGQTG
;
A
#
# COMPACT_ATOMS: atom_id res chain seq x y z
N MET A 1 39.09 -57.12 -3.50
CA MET A 1 38.22 -57.79 -2.52
C MET A 1 37.11 -56.80 -2.18
N ALA A 2 35.92 -57.19 -2.51
CA ALA A 2 34.70 -56.39 -2.39
C ALA A 2 34.22 -56.27 -0.96
N ASP A 3 33.67 -55.14 -0.57
CA ASP A 3 32.48 -55.19 0.30
C ASP A 3 31.53 -54.07 0.00
N ARG A 4 30.25 -54.47 -0.12
CA ARG A 4 29.09 -53.71 -0.53
C ARG A 4 28.43 -53.07 0.71
N ALA A 5 28.24 -51.77 0.73
CA ALA A 5 27.33 -51.12 1.68
C ALA A 5 25.99 -50.85 1.02
N ARG A 6 24.92 -51.39 1.63
CA ARG A 6 23.49 -51.30 1.22
C ARG A 6 22.89 -49.93 1.53
N PRO A 7 21.89 -49.47 0.76
CA PRO A 7 21.20 -48.22 1.06
C PRO A 7 20.14 -48.40 2.16
N LYS A 8 20.02 -47.39 3.03
CA LYS A 8 18.99 -47.28 4.09
C LYS A 8 17.64 -46.95 3.51
N ILE A 9 16.66 -47.79 3.81
CA ILE A 9 15.22 -47.68 3.49
C ILE A 9 14.63 -46.57 4.36
N ILE A 10 14.08 -45.54 3.72
CA ILE A 10 13.25 -44.51 4.37
C ILE A 10 11.84 -45.10 4.55
N ARG A 11 11.42 -45.30 5.82
CA ARG A 11 10.06 -45.68 6.18
C ARG A 11 9.12 -44.50 5.92
N LYS A 12 8.17 -44.69 5.02
CA LYS A 12 6.97 -43.86 4.88
C LYS A 12 6.10 -43.96 6.14
N TYR A 13 5.82 -42.82 6.73
CA TYR A 13 4.83 -42.68 7.80
C TYR A 13 3.44 -42.67 7.19
N VAL A 14 2.59 -43.62 7.58
CA VAL A 14 1.17 -43.70 7.24
C VAL A 14 0.41 -43.27 8.49
N PRO A 15 -0.45 -42.26 8.47
CA PRO A 15 -1.32 -41.94 9.58
C PRO A 15 -2.48 -42.94 9.62
N LYS A 16 -2.77 -43.46 10.82
CA LYS A 16 -3.92 -44.32 11.15
C LYS A 16 -5.20 -43.50 11.10
N ASP A 17 -6.15 -44.00 10.34
CA ASP A 17 -7.54 -43.57 10.34
C ASP A 17 -8.19 -43.86 11.69
N ASN A 18 -8.84 -42.86 12.28
CA ASN A 18 -9.77 -43.04 13.38
C ASN A 18 -11.18 -43.08 12.79
N GLU A 19 -11.74 -44.26 12.78
CA GLU A 19 -13.16 -44.51 12.54
C GLU A 19 -14.01 -43.87 13.66
N ALA A 20 -14.94 -43.00 13.28
CA ALA A 20 -16.12 -42.68 14.09
C ALA A 20 -17.35 -42.80 13.17
N THR A 21 -18.04 -43.88 13.43
CA THR A 21 -19.30 -44.34 12.92
C THR A 21 -20.40 -43.28 12.92
N GLY A 22 -21.02 -43.06 11.76
CA GLY A 22 -22.27 -42.32 11.59
C GLY A 22 -22.91 -42.70 10.26
N ALA A 23 -23.49 -43.92 10.18
CA ALA A 23 -24.15 -44.43 8.99
C ALA A 23 -25.42 -43.63 8.67
N LYS A 24 -25.34 -42.68 7.69
CA LYS A 24 -26.52 -42.18 7.00
C LYS A 24 -26.81 -43.09 5.83
N LYS A 25 -27.98 -43.76 5.88
CA LYS A 25 -28.51 -44.59 4.75
C LYS A 25 -28.57 -43.73 3.48
N PRO A 26 -28.15 -44.25 2.31
CA PRO A 26 -28.30 -43.55 1.05
C PRO A 26 -29.78 -43.41 0.71
N LEU A 27 -30.27 -42.18 0.50
CA LEU A 27 -31.58 -41.91 -0.06
C LEU A 27 -31.67 -42.58 -1.44
N ASN A 28 -32.76 -43.34 -1.65
CA ASN A 28 -33.01 -44.05 -2.89
C ASN A 28 -33.04 -43.07 -4.07
N LYS A 29 -32.32 -43.35 -5.14
CA LYS A 29 -32.24 -42.45 -6.34
C LYS A 29 -33.61 -42.03 -6.85
N LEU A 30 -34.65 -42.92 -6.65
CA LEU A 30 -36.03 -42.66 -7.01
C LEU A 30 -36.69 -41.53 -6.18
N THR A 31 -36.37 -41.42 -4.90
CA THR A 31 -36.93 -40.38 -4.02
C THR A 31 -36.32 -38.99 -4.32
N VAL A 32 -35.05 -38.94 -4.70
CA VAL A 32 -34.38 -37.67 -5.08
C VAL A 32 -34.95 -37.14 -6.39
N THR A 33 -35.23 -38.06 -7.39
CA THR A 33 -35.83 -37.66 -8.67
C THR A 33 -37.25 -37.14 -8.51
N ILE A 34 -38.07 -37.75 -7.65
CA ILE A 34 -39.45 -37.30 -7.43
C ILE A 34 -39.46 -35.92 -6.72
N LEU A 35 -38.54 -35.71 -5.77
CA LEU A 35 -38.45 -34.42 -5.06
C LEU A 35 -37.96 -33.29 -5.99
N SER A 36 -37.01 -33.58 -6.88
CA SER A 36 -36.54 -32.60 -7.87
C SER A 36 -37.58 -32.23 -8.92
N LEU A 37 -38.41 -33.19 -9.35
CA LEU A 37 -39.52 -32.95 -10.29
C LEU A 37 -40.61 -32.08 -9.63
N GLY A 38 -40.92 -32.31 -8.35
CA GLY A 38 -41.86 -31.52 -7.58
C GLY A 38 -41.44 -30.04 -7.42
N VAL A 39 -40.15 -29.79 -7.15
CA VAL A 39 -39.62 -28.43 -7.07
C VAL A 39 -39.63 -27.71 -8.42
N LEU A 40 -39.33 -28.44 -9.51
CA LEU A 40 -39.38 -27.86 -10.86
C LEU A 40 -40.80 -27.52 -11.31
N ALA A 41 -41.78 -28.39 -11.00
CA ALA A 41 -43.20 -28.12 -11.28
C ALA A 41 -43.75 -26.96 -10.46
N GLY A 42 -43.35 -26.85 -9.19
CA GLY A 42 -43.70 -25.71 -8.33
C GLY A 42 -43.10 -24.39 -8.85
N ALA A 43 -41.84 -24.37 -9.24
CA ALA A 43 -41.19 -23.20 -9.82
C ALA A 43 -41.80 -22.76 -11.15
N TYR A 44 -42.23 -23.73 -11.99
CA TYR A 44 -42.93 -23.43 -13.25
C TYR A 44 -44.29 -22.80 -13.00
N GLY A 45 -45.06 -23.34 -12.03
CA GLY A 45 -46.39 -22.77 -11.67
C GLY A 45 -46.31 -21.36 -11.12
N VAL A 46 -45.25 -21.01 -10.37
CA VAL A 46 -45.05 -19.64 -9.85
C VAL A 46 -44.61 -18.67 -10.96
N ALA A 47 -43.83 -19.15 -11.95
CA ALA A 47 -43.27 -18.29 -13.00
C ALA A 47 -44.24 -18.05 -14.19
N PHE A 48 -45.06 -19.03 -14.54
CA PHE A 48 -45.87 -19.03 -15.78
C PHE A 48 -47.38 -19.21 -15.58
N GLY A 49 -47.84 -19.36 -14.33
CA GLY A 49 -49.23 -19.70 -14.04
C GLY A 49 -49.56 -21.15 -14.28
N VAL A 50 -50.67 -21.63 -13.69
CA VAL A 50 -51.15 -23.01 -13.83
C VAL A 50 -51.98 -23.08 -15.12
N PRO A 51 -51.72 -24.02 -16.08
CA PRO A 51 -52.54 -24.17 -17.27
C PRO A 51 -54.00 -24.49 -16.91
N ASP A 52 -54.93 -23.88 -17.61
CA ASP A 52 -56.40 -23.96 -17.35
C ASP A 52 -56.96 -25.38 -17.28
N GLN A 53 -56.28 -26.36 -17.92
CA GLN A 53 -56.64 -27.78 -17.91
C GLN A 53 -56.45 -28.50 -16.56
N ILE A 54 -55.74 -27.91 -15.61
CA ILE A 54 -55.47 -28.48 -14.28
C ILE A 54 -56.33 -27.78 -13.20
N ALA A 55 -56.83 -26.59 -13.51
CA ALA A 55 -57.67 -25.82 -12.60
C ALA A 55 -59.06 -26.42 -12.35
N GLU A 56 -59.55 -27.22 -13.30
CA GLU A 56 -60.87 -27.91 -13.20
C GLU A 56 -60.88 -29.10 -12.21
N LEU A 57 -59.73 -29.60 -11.78
CA LEU A 57 -59.62 -30.75 -10.85
C LEU A 57 -59.74 -30.32 -9.37
N TRP A 58 -59.71 -29.06 -9.07
CA TRP A 58 -59.84 -28.53 -7.71
C TRP A 58 -61.09 -27.66 -7.63
N GLY A 59 -62.18 -28.33 -7.18
CA GLY A 59 -63.57 -27.81 -7.15
C GLY A 59 -63.71 -26.34 -6.71
N THR A 60 -64.28 -25.54 -7.61
CA THR A 60 -64.68 -24.17 -7.37
C THR A 60 -65.92 -24.14 -6.45
N ALA A 61 -65.78 -23.55 -5.26
CA ALA A 61 -66.91 -23.09 -4.49
C ALA A 61 -67.48 -21.84 -5.21
N GLN A 62 -68.71 -22.00 -5.77
CA GLN A 62 -69.47 -20.89 -6.35
C GLN A 62 -69.77 -19.85 -5.30
N VAL A 63 -69.30 -18.63 -5.50
CA VAL A 63 -69.82 -17.44 -4.77
C VAL A 63 -70.91 -16.84 -5.66
N GLU A 64 -72.10 -16.89 -5.14
CA GLU A 64 -73.36 -16.41 -5.71
C GLU A 64 -73.30 -14.89 -5.95
N SER A 65 -73.52 -14.49 -7.19
CA SER A 65 -73.54 -13.06 -7.65
C SER A 65 -74.81 -12.36 -7.11
N ALA A 66 -74.68 -11.54 -6.13
CA ALA A 66 -75.74 -10.58 -5.70
C ALA A 66 -75.75 -9.37 -6.61
N ALA A 67 -76.90 -9.09 -7.14
CA ALA A 67 -77.25 -7.98 -8.08
C ALA A 67 -76.79 -6.61 -7.58
N ALA A 68 -76.25 -5.82 -8.52
CA ALA A 68 -75.97 -4.40 -8.33
C ALA A 68 -77.23 -3.52 -8.14
N PRO A 69 -77.19 -2.60 -7.18
CA PRO A 69 -78.14 -1.45 -7.22
C PRO A 69 -77.52 -0.37 -8.11
N GLN A 70 -78.30 0.00 -9.15
CA GLN A 70 -78.05 1.20 -9.94
C GLN A 70 -78.40 2.45 -9.11
N GLY A 71 -77.53 3.44 -9.17
CA GLY A 71 -77.85 4.81 -8.84
C GLY A 71 -77.24 5.39 -7.57
N ALA A 72 -75.97 5.80 -7.65
CA ALA A 72 -75.50 6.86 -6.79
C ALA A 72 -74.70 7.88 -7.64
N SER A 73 -75.21 9.10 -7.60
CA SER A 73 -74.75 10.30 -8.26
C SER A 73 -73.24 10.53 -8.19
N ARG A 74 -72.67 10.91 -9.33
CA ARG A 74 -71.31 11.49 -9.38
C ARG A 74 -71.30 12.77 -8.50
N GLY A 75 -70.76 12.64 -7.31
CA GLY A 75 -70.32 13.77 -6.49
C GLY A 75 -69.13 14.49 -7.15
N PRO A 76 -68.86 15.75 -6.87
CA PRO A 76 -67.89 16.56 -7.59
C PRO A 76 -66.49 16.03 -7.44
N ARG A 77 -65.84 15.86 -8.60
CA ARG A 77 -64.43 15.59 -8.71
C ARG A 77 -63.61 16.64 -7.97
N GLY A 78 -62.79 16.19 -7.07
CA GLY A 78 -61.50 16.82 -6.87
C GLY A 78 -61.38 17.79 -5.75
N GLN A 79 -61.25 17.27 -4.57
CA GLN A 79 -60.23 17.82 -3.68
C GLN A 79 -58.97 17.00 -3.97
N SER A 80 -57.98 17.60 -4.68
CA SER A 80 -56.65 17.09 -4.79
C SER A 80 -56.08 16.99 -3.36
N ARG A 81 -56.12 15.77 -2.78
CA ARG A 81 -55.51 15.52 -1.46
C ARG A 81 -54.05 15.88 -1.58
N SER A 82 -53.63 16.94 -0.93
CA SER A 82 -52.21 17.27 -0.80
C SER A 82 -51.52 16.13 -0.07
N THR A 83 -50.43 15.63 -0.61
CA THR A 83 -49.58 14.64 0.07
C THR A 83 -48.77 15.37 1.11
N THR A 84 -48.85 14.93 2.35
CA THR A 84 -48.03 15.49 3.43
C THR A 84 -46.58 15.04 3.25
N VAL A 85 -45.64 15.97 3.18
CA VAL A 85 -44.22 15.77 2.98
C VAL A 85 -43.40 16.58 4.00
N VAL A 86 -42.17 16.15 4.24
CA VAL A 86 -41.19 16.94 4.98
C VAL A 86 -40.25 17.59 3.96
N LEU A 87 -40.05 18.90 4.11
CA LEU A 87 -39.16 19.69 3.26
C LEU A 87 -37.90 20.07 4.03
N ALA A 88 -36.78 20.16 3.31
CA ALA A 88 -35.55 20.73 3.80
C ALA A 88 -34.84 21.51 2.67
N PRO A 89 -34.09 22.55 3.00
CA PRO A 89 -33.30 23.26 1.99
C PRO A 89 -32.19 22.37 1.44
N LEU A 90 -31.92 22.49 0.15
CA LEU A 90 -30.78 21.85 -0.50
C LEU A 90 -29.52 22.60 -0.12
N GLU A 91 -28.74 22.01 0.75
CA GLU A 91 -27.45 22.54 1.24
C GLU A 91 -26.29 21.93 0.50
N LYS A 92 -25.22 22.69 0.30
CA LYS A 92 -23.93 22.17 -0.17
C LYS A 92 -23.01 21.90 1.00
N ARG A 93 -22.34 20.76 0.96
CA ARG A 93 -21.34 20.36 1.94
C ARG A 93 -20.20 19.62 1.26
N ALA A 94 -18.98 19.92 1.67
CA ALA A 94 -17.82 19.12 1.29
C ALA A 94 -17.90 17.72 1.94
N TYR A 95 -17.32 16.73 1.32
CA TYR A 95 -17.08 15.41 1.91
C TYR A 95 -15.62 15.04 1.81
N THR A 96 -15.19 14.21 2.73
CA THR A 96 -13.79 13.77 2.79
C THR A 96 -13.66 12.42 2.08
N LEU A 97 -12.90 12.40 1.00
CA LEU A 97 -12.45 11.15 0.40
C LEU A 97 -11.37 10.54 1.31
N VAL A 98 -11.55 9.28 1.67
CA VAL A 98 -10.60 8.54 2.48
C VAL A 98 -10.10 7.35 1.69
N LEU A 99 -8.84 7.38 1.31
CA LEU A 99 -8.14 6.22 0.78
C LEU A 99 -7.47 5.49 1.93
N ARG A 100 -7.72 4.19 2.04
CA ARG A 100 -7.00 3.29 2.94
C ARG A 100 -6.36 2.19 2.12
N THR A 101 -5.07 2.00 2.32
CA THR A 101 -4.30 0.97 1.64
C THR A 101 -3.28 0.37 2.60
N VAL A 102 -2.72 -0.77 2.22
CA VAL A 102 -1.68 -1.44 2.99
C VAL A 102 -0.37 -1.29 2.24
N GLY A 103 0.69 -1.05 2.98
CA GLY A 103 2.04 -0.93 2.45
C GLY A 103 3.08 -1.49 3.41
N SER A 104 4.33 -1.29 3.08
CA SER A 104 5.45 -1.74 3.89
C SER A 104 6.47 -0.62 4.09
N ALA A 105 7.17 -0.67 5.22
CA ALA A 105 8.28 0.20 5.52
C ALA A 105 9.53 -0.25 4.77
N VAL A 106 10.25 0.69 4.20
CA VAL A 106 11.59 0.46 3.65
C VAL A 106 12.51 1.54 4.23
N SER A 107 13.73 1.16 4.59
CA SER A 107 14.73 2.15 5.01
C SER A 107 15.04 3.10 3.86
N LEU A 108 15.18 4.39 4.15
CA LEU A 108 15.54 5.40 3.16
C LEU A 108 16.87 5.07 2.49
N ARG A 109 17.81 4.57 3.27
CA ARG A 109 19.13 4.12 2.78
C ARG A 109 19.49 2.80 3.43
N ARG A 110 19.98 1.89 2.60
CA ARG A 110 20.53 0.61 3.03
C ARG A 110 21.88 0.39 2.37
N ALA A 111 22.88 -0.04 3.12
CA ALA A 111 24.15 -0.45 2.60
C ALA A 111 24.45 -1.89 3.02
N ASN A 112 24.78 -2.72 2.06
CA ASN A 112 25.35 -4.04 2.33
C ASN A 112 26.87 -3.88 2.35
N VAL A 113 27.46 -4.02 3.53
CA VAL A 113 28.92 -3.99 3.69
C VAL A 113 29.47 -5.36 3.34
N ILE A 114 30.41 -5.38 2.39
CA ILE A 114 31.07 -6.60 1.90
C ILE A 114 32.56 -6.48 2.13
N ALA A 115 33.26 -7.60 2.19
CA ALA A 115 34.71 -7.64 2.25
C ALA A 115 35.28 -7.22 0.88
N THR A 116 36.10 -6.17 0.85
CA THR A 116 36.81 -5.73 -0.37
C THR A 116 37.89 -6.72 -0.75
N GLU A 117 38.64 -7.15 0.24
CA GLU A 117 39.77 -8.06 0.10
C GLU A 117 39.61 -9.34 0.95
N ALA A 118 40.34 -10.39 0.59
CA ALA A 118 40.39 -11.61 1.37
C ALA A 118 41.36 -11.46 2.55
N GLY A 119 40.99 -12.00 3.71
CA GLY A 119 41.86 -11.94 4.89
C GLY A 119 41.28 -12.59 6.13
N GLU A 120 42.11 -12.68 7.18
CA GLU A 120 41.69 -13.14 8.51
C GLU A 120 41.16 -11.92 9.31
N VAL A 121 40.05 -12.10 10.00
CA VAL A 121 39.46 -11.07 10.81
C VAL A 121 40.19 -10.92 12.14
N VAL A 122 40.77 -9.75 12.37
CA VAL A 122 41.47 -9.42 13.64
C VAL A 122 40.59 -8.56 14.56
N GLN A 123 39.62 -7.86 14.01
CA GLN A 123 38.61 -7.12 14.75
C GLN A 123 37.27 -7.30 14.06
N ALA A 124 36.31 -7.89 14.78
CA ALA A 124 34.97 -8.12 14.28
C ALA A 124 34.09 -6.86 14.40
N ALA A 125 32.97 -6.87 13.65
CA ALA A 125 31.96 -5.83 13.67
C ALA A 125 31.43 -5.58 15.09
N PRO A 126 31.02 -4.34 15.39
CA PRO A 126 30.29 -4.05 16.62
C PRO A 126 29.02 -4.90 16.73
N HIS A 127 28.50 -5.03 17.96
CA HIS A 127 27.28 -5.81 18.19
C HIS A 127 26.11 -5.30 17.30
N ALA A 128 25.29 -6.24 16.87
CA ALA A 128 24.06 -5.96 16.14
C ALA A 128 23.20 -4.88 16.85
N ASN A 129 22.43 -4.14 16.06
CA ASN A 129 21.57 -3.06 16.52
C ASN A 129 22.28 -1.81 17.08
N LYS A 130 23.63 -1.76 17.01
CA LYS A 130 24.41 -0.56 17.38
C LYS A 130 24.26 0.50 16.29
N LEU A 131 24.16 1.75 16.71
CA LEU A 131 24.25 2.91 15.82
C LEU A 131 25.71 3.14 15.45
N VAL A 132 25.98 3.34 14.17
CA VAL A 132 27.30 3.68 13.61
C VAL A 132 27.18 4.92 12.74
N GLU A 133 28.27 5.69 12.70
CA GLU A 133 28.39 6.83 11.80
C GLU A 133 29.18 6.45 10.54
N LYS A 134 28.93 7.19 9.45
CA LYS A 134 29.73 7.01 8.23
C LYS A 134 31.21 7.22 8.54
N GLY A 135 32.04 6.21 8.16
CA GLY A 135 33.48 6.19 8.42
C GLY A 135 33.89 5.44 9.68
N ASP A 136 32.93 4.98 10.51
CA ASP A 136 33.25 4.11 11.63
C ASP A 136 33.83 2.78 11.16
N VAL A 137 34.77 2.24 11.92
CA VAL A 137 35.37 0.93 11.62
C VAL A 137 34.36 -0.17 11.93
N ILE A 138 34.00 -0.91 10.90
CA ILE A 138 33.13 -2.08 11.01
C ILE A 138 33.96 -3.33 11.29
N LEU A 139 35.00 -3.56 10.51
CA LEU A 139 35.82 -4.77 10.60
C LEU A 139 37.25 -4.45 10.20
N ARG A 140 38.22 -5.16 10.79
CA ARG A 140 39.62 -5.14 10.35
C ARG A 140 40.11 -6.53 10.02
N LEU A 141 40.76 -6.62 8.89
CA LEU A 141 41.53 -7.78 8.47
C LEU A 141 42.98 -7.69 8.96
N ASP A 142 43.71 -8.80 8.97
CA ASP A 142 45.13 -8.80 9.25
C ASP A 142 45.87 -7.95 8.20
N ASP A 143 46.59 -6.94 8.65
CA ASP A 143 47.24 -5.93 7.83
C ASP A 143 48.79 -5.92 7.98
N ARG A 144 49.33 -6.94 8.64
CA ARG A 144 50.78 -7.01 8.95
C ARG A 144 51.64 -7.00 7.68
N THR A 145 51.23 -7.68 6.65
CA THR A 145 51.94 -7.73 5.36
C THR A 145 51.88 -6.37 4.66
N GLU A 146 50.73 -5.76 4.56
CA GLU A 146 50.52 -4.49 3.89
C GLU A 146 51.23 -3.33 4.57
N ARG A 147 51.37 -3.38 5.90
CA ARG A 147 52.19 -2.40 6.65
C ARG A 147 53.68 -2.51 6.30
N LEU A 148 54.19 -3.73 6.19
CA LEU A 148 55.59 -3.96 5.78
C LEU A 148 55.81 -3.56 4.31
N ASP A 149 54.88 -3.86 3.44
CA ASP A 149 54.95 -3.47 2.02
C ASP A 149 54.93 -1.94 1.87
N LEU A 150 54.10 -1.23 2.65
CA LEU A 150 54.14 0.22 2.70
C LEU A 150 55.46 0.76 3.20
N GLU A 151 56.03 0.20 4.25
CA GLU A 151 57.35 0.59 4.77
C GLU A 151 58.47 0.40 3.71
N ILE A 152 58.45 -0.73 2.98
CA ILE A 152 59.36 -0.98 1.87
C ILE A 152 59.20 0.03 0.76
N ALA A 153 57.95 0.33 0.37
CA ALA A 153 57.65 1.31 -0.69
C ALA A 153 58.12 2.72 -0.31
N GLN A 154 57.90 3.11 0.97
CA GLN A 154 58.36 4.38 1.51
C GLN A 154 59.89 4.49 1.51
N ALA A 155 60.62 3.43 1.92
CA ALA A 155 62.08 3.40 1.88
C ALA A 155 62.60 3.57 0.45
N ASN A 156 61.99 2.90 -0.53
CA ASN A 156 62.35 3.03 -1.95
C ASN A 156 62.11 4.46 -2.49
N ARG A 157 60.99 5.08 -2.11
CA ARG A 157 60.70 6.48 -2.47
C ARG A 157 61.76 7.40 -1.87
N ASP A 158 62.10 7.24 -0.60
CA ASP A 158 63.10 8.07 0.08
C ASP A 158 64.50 7.95 -0.56
N GLN A 159 64.87 6.76 -0.97
CA GLN A 159 66.11 6.50 -1.74
C GLN A 159 66.09 7.22 -3.09
N ALA A 160 65.00 7.11 -3.83
CA ALA A 160 64.83 7.79 -5.12
C ALA A 160 64.85 9.31 -4.95
N GLN A 161 64.12 9.85 -3.95
CA GLN A 161 64.11 11.24 -3.59
C GLN A 161 65.51 11.78 -3.24
N ALA A 162 66.29 11.03 -2.46
CA ALA A 162 67.67 11.39 -2.12
C ALA A 162 68.57 11.44 -3.37
N THR A 163 68.31 10.54 -4.34
CA THR A 163 69.07 10.51 -5.59
C THR A 163 68.75 11.75 -6.48
N VAL A 164 67.45 12.09 -6.62
CA VAL A 164 67.04 13.31 -7.32
C VAL A 164 67.62 14.56 -6.65
N SER A 165 67.53 14.65 -5.34
CA SER A 165 68.07 15.77 -4.57
C SER A 165 69.58 15.95 -4.77
N ARG A 166 70.31 14.82 -4.77
CA ARG A 166 71.75 14.79 -5.01
C ARG A 166 72.08 15.26 -6.43
N TYR A 167 71.38 14.75 -7.44
CA TYR A 167 71.62 15.13 -8.84
C TYR A 167 71.25 16.59 -9.09
N ARG A 168 70.19 17.10 -8.51
CA ARG A 168 69.84 18.53 -8.57
C ARG A 168 70.89 19.38 -7.89
N GLY A 169 71.40 18.99 -6.74
CA GLY A 169 72.47 19.70 -6.00
C GLY A 169 73.79 19.73 -6.77
N LEU A 170 74.22 18.62 -7.37
CA LEU A 170 75.41 18.55 -8.21
C LEU A 170 75.30 19.44 -9.44
N ARG A 171 74.12 19.45 -10.11
CA ARG A 171 73.88 20.28 -11.28
C ARG A 171 73.88 21.80 -10.94
N ASN A 172 73.25 22.21 -9.83
CA ASN A 172 73.22 23.59 -9.39
C ASN A 172 74.60 24.15 -9.01
N ASN A 173 75.51 23.25 -8.58
CA ASN A 173 76.89 23.60 -8.27
C ASN A 173 77.81 23.62 -9.51
N GLY A 174 77.29 23.56 -10.73
CA GLY A 174 78.03 23.64 -11.96
C GLY A 174 78.82 22.37 -12.32
N ASN A 175 78.51 21.24 -11.75
CA ASN A 175 79.22 20.02 -11.97
C ASN A 175 78.65 19.31 -13.23
N ALA A 176 79.41 19.33 -14.33
CA ALA A 176 78.98 18.82 -15.63
C ALA A 176 78.87 17.27 -15.68
N VAL A 177 79.09 16.58 -14.57
CA VAL A 177 79.03 15.10 -14.48
C VAL A 177 77.60 14.57 -14.54
N VAL A 178 76.62 15.36 -14.18
CA VAL A 178 75.18 14.97 -14.23
C VAL A 178 74.55 15.45 -15.52
N THR A 179 74.20 14.54 -16.41
CA THR A 179 73.47 14.85 -17.63
C THR A 179 72.00 15.10 -17.40
N ASP A 180 71.35 15.88 -18.30
CA ASP A 180 69.89 16.08 -18.23
C ASP A 180 69.09 14.76 -18.31
N VAL A 181 69.63 13.77 -19.02
CA VAL A 181 69.06 12.43 -19.14
C VAL A 181 69.08 11.73 -17.78
N ALA A 182 70.27 11.74 -17.07
CA ALA A 182 70.39 11.09 -15.77
C ALA A 182 69.49 11.71 -14.68
N LEU A 183 69.29 13.04 -14.71
CA LEU A 183 68.35 13.71 -13.81
C LEU A 183 66.92 13.32 -14.16
N SER A 184 66.55 13.34 -15.46
CA SER A 184 65.21 12.92 -15.91
C SER A 184 64.89 11.46 -15.53
N GLU A 185 65.85 10.54 -15.70
CA GLU A 185 65.73 9.13 -15.27
C GLU A 185 65.48 9.03 -13.76
N ALA A 186 66.22 9.80 -12.95
CA ALA A 186 66.04 9.81 -11.50
C ALA A 186 64.68 10.38 -11.11
N GLU A 187 64.17 11.41 -11.81
CA GLU A 187 62.86 11.97 -11.58
C GLU A 187 61.70 11.02 -11.99
N VAL A 188 61.91 10.22 -13.04
CA VAL A 188 60.96 9.14 -13.42
C VAL A 188 60.99 8.04 -12.34
N ALA A 189 62.18 7.62 -11.87
CA ALA A 189 62.29 6.64 -10.79
C ALA A 189 61.60 7.09 -9.53
N LEU A 190 61.71 8.38 -9.15
CA LEU A 190 60.98 8.95 -8.00
C LEU A 190 59.46 8.83 -8.19
N ARG A 191 58.93 9.26 -9.33
CA ARG A 191 57.50 9.17 -9.61
C ARG A 191 56.96 7.75 -9.56
N LEU A 192 57.73 6.78 -10.05
CA LEU A 192 57.38 5.35 -9.93
C LEU A 192 57.39 4.90 -8.47
N ALA A 193 58.37 5.31 -7.67
CA ALA A 193 58.40 4.99 -6.25
C ALA A 193 57.23 5.65 -5.47
N GLU A 194 56.91 6.91 -5.78
CA GLU A 194 55.73 7.58 -5.22
C GLU A 194 54.41 6.87 -5.57
N ALA A 195 54.25 6.41 -6.83
CA ALA A 195 53.11 5.61 -7.22
C ALA A 195 53.02 4.27 -6.47
N ASN A 196 54.15 3.62 -6.22
CA ASN A 196 54.19 2.37 -5.44
C ASN A 196 53.84 2.60 -3.98
N VAL A 197 54.18 3.74 -3.38
CA VAL A 197 53.70 4.12 -2.04
C VAL A 197 52.19 4.26 -2.06
N GLY A 198 51.62 4.96 -3.03
CA GLY A 198 50.15 5.11 -3.14
C GLY A 198 49.44 3.76 -3.29
N LEU A 199 49.97 2.82 -4.06
CA LEU A 199 49.41 1.48 -4.17
C LEU A 199 49.44 0.72 -2.84
N ALA A 200 50.55 0.80 -2.10
CA ALA A 200 50.67 0.15 -0.81
C ALA A 200 49.78 0.79 0.26
N GLU A 201 49.55 2.11 0.20
CA GLU A 201 48.60 2.82 1.06
C GLU A 201 47.15 2.34 0.80
N VAL A 202 46.71 2.25 -0.45
CA VAL A 202 45.39 1.73 -0.81
C VAL A 202 45.24 0.27 -0.33
N ALA A 203 46.23 -0.57 -0.55
CA ALA A 203 46.19 -1.97 -0.08
C ALA A 203 46.04 -2.08 1.44
N LEU A 204 46.68 -1.18 2.20
CA LEU A 204 46.56 -1.11 3.66
C LEU A 204 45.18 -0.58 4.07
N GLU A 205 44.68 0.47 3.40
CA GLU A 205 43.34 1.01 3.66
C GLU A 205 42.26 -0.06 3.43
N ASP A 206 42.36 -0.87 2.39
CA ASP A 206 41.42 -1.94 2.05
C ASP A 206 41.33 -3.04 3.12
N ARG A 207 42.30 -3.12 4.03
CA ARG A 207 42.27 -4.02 5.21
C ARG A 207 41.34 -3.53 6.31
N THR A 208 40.86 -2.27 6.23
CA THR A 208 39.94 -1.71 7.21
C THR A 208 38.62 -1.40 6.53
N ILE A 209 37.60 -2.17 6.84
CA ILE A 209 36.25 -1.98 6.31
C ILE A 209 35.52 -0.93 7.14
N LEU A 210 35.09 0.15 6.49
CA LEU A 210 34.40 1.29 7.12
C LEU A 210 32.91 1.28 6.78
N ALA A 211 32.12 1.93 7.63
CA ALA A 211 30.68 2.16 7.37
C ALA A 211 30.52 3.16 6.20
N PRO A 212 29.88 2.79 5.09
CA PRO A 212 29.64 3.69 3.97
C PRO A 212 28.55 4.73 4.24
N ILE A 213 27.64 4.44 5.17
CA ILE A 213 26.55 5.32 5.62
C ILE A 213 26.43 5.27 7.15
N SER A 214 25.81 6.30 7.73
CA SER A 214 25.38 6.25 9.12
C SER A 214 24.07 5.45 9.20
N GLY A 215 23.89 4.68 10.28
CA GLY A 215 22.70 3.87 10.47
C GLY A 215 22.87 2.81 11.57
N ARG A 216 21.92 1.90 11.62
CA ARG A 216 21.88 0.81 12.59
C ARG A 216 22.40 -0.49 11.95
N LEU A 217 23.33 -1.15 12.63
CA LEU A 217 23.90 -2.43 12.19
C LEU A 217 22.86 -3.55 12.28
N GLY A 218 22.78 -4.35 11.23
CA GLY A 218 22.08 -5.62 11.20
C GLY A 218 22.83 -6.72 11.99
N LEU A 219 22.39 -7.96 11.84
CA LEU A 219 23.08 -9.12 12.37
C LEU A 219 24.31 -9.43 11.51
N SER A 220 25.39 -9.82 12.16
CA SER A 220 26.60 -10.34 11.52
C SER A 220 27.04 -11.61 12.26
N ASP A 221 27.37 -12.64 11.50
CA ASP A 221 27.85 -13.92 12.02
C ASP A 221 29.39 -14.01 11.97
N ILE A 222 30.07 -12.89 11.70
CA ILE A 222 31.53 -12.85 11.53
C ILE A 222 32.20 -12.61 12.88
N HIS A 223 33.19 -13.46 13.18
CA HIS A 223 33.94 -13.43 14.42
C HIS A 223 35.44 -13.22 14.16
N VAL A 224 36.14 -12.78 15.19
CA VAL A 224 37.62 -12.72 15.17
C VAL A 224 38.20 -14.10 14.95
N GLY A 225 39.12 -14.24 13.99
CA GLY A 225 39.72 -15.48 13.55
C GLY A 225 39.06 -16.10 12.32
N ASP A 226 37.91 -15.60 11.89
CA ASP A 226 37.29 -16.05 10.65
C ASP A 226 38.09 -15.59 9.44
N ARG A 227 38.02 -16.37 8.36
CA ARG A 227 38.66 -16.03 7.09
C ARG A 227 37.61 -15.63 6.07
N LEU A 228 37.71 -14.40 5.55
CA LEU A 228 36.84 -13.85 4.53
C LEU A 228 37.47 -13.94 3.15
N SER A 229 36.65 -14.09 2.15
CA SER A 229 36.96 -13.90 0.73
C SER A 229 36.42 -12.54 0.25
N SER A 230 37.04 -11.99 -0.80
CA SER A 230 36.51 -10.78 -1.45
C SER A 230 35.09 -11.02 -1.93
N GLY A 231 34.16 -10.09 -1.58
CA GLY A 231 32.74 -10.18 -1.89
C GLY A 231 31.88 -10.81 -0.78
N ASP A 232 32.48 -11.38 0.27
CA ASP A 232 31.69 -11.95 1.37
C ASP A 232 30.93 -10.85 2.10
N ALA A 233 29.64 -11.11 2.41
CA ALA A 233 28.79 -10.18 3.13
C ALA A 233 29.21 -10.13 4.60
N ILE A 234 29.41 -8.91 5.12
CA ILE A 234 29.83 -8.69 6.51
C ILE A 234 28.62 -8.31 7.37
N VAL A 235 27.92 -7.24 7.01
CA VAL A 235 26.79 -6.71 7.77
C VAL A 235 25.97 -5.76 6.88
N THR A 236 24.71 -5.61 7.20
CA THR A 236 23.85 -4.57 6.61
C THR A 236 23.82 -3.36 7.52
N ILE A 237 23.81 -2.16 6.96
CA ILE A 237 23.56 -0.90 7.67
C ILE A 237 22.28 -0.32 7.14
N ASP A 238 21.30 -0.12 8.01
CA ASP A 238 20.03 0.51 7.69
C ASP A 238 19.94 1.89 8.33
N ASP A 239 19.80 2.93 7.50
CA ASP A 239 19.41 4.25 7.97
C ASP A 239 17.90 4.25 8.17
N SER A 240 17.49 4.09 9.41
CA SER A 240 16.08 4.00 9.82
C SER A 240 15.57 5.25 10.54
N THR A 241 16.31 6.35 10.51
CA THR A 241 15.84 7.63 11.08
C THR A 241 14.64 8.17 10.33
N THR A 242 14.61 7.91 9.04
CA THR A 242 13.48 8.15 8.16
C THR A 242 13.16 6.86 7.41
N LEU A 243 11.88 6.51 7.33
CA LEU A 243 11.42 5.37 6.57
C LEU A 243 10.57 5.81 5.37
N LEU A 244 10.64 5.07 4.30
CA LEU A 244 9.70 5.18 3.19
C LEU A 244 8.57 4.17 3.39
N ALA A 245 7.33 4.66 3.45
CA ALA A 245 6.15 3.81 3.31
C ALA A 245 5.87 3.62 1.83
N THR A 246 6.04 2.40 1.34
CA THR A 246 5.70 2.04 -0.03
C THR A 246 4.33 1.36 -0.05
N PHE A 247 3.38 1.91 -0.82
CA PHE A 247 2.02 1.40 -0.91
C PHE A 247 1.44 1.63 -2.30
N GLU A 248 0.35 0.92 -2.61
CA GLU A 248 -0.30 1.01 -3.91
C GLU A 248 -1.58 1.85 -3.84
N VAL A 249 -1.77 2.72 -4.83
CA VAL A 249 -2.95 3.55 -4.99
C VAL A 249 -3.68 3.16 -6.27
N PRO A 250 -4.95 2.70 -6.18
CA PRO A 250 -5.73 2.31 -7.35
C PRO A 250 -5.98 3.48 -8.31
N GLU A 251 -6.10 3.19 -9.60
CA GLU A 251 -6.34 4.16 -10.69
C GLU A 251 -7.45 5.17 -10.37
N ARG A 252 -8.58 4.70 -9.80
CA ARG A 252 -9.70 5.56 -9.41
C ARG A 252 -9.36 6.64 -8.37
N SER A 253 -8.25 6.48 -7.64
CA SER A 253 -7.82 7.35 -6.54
C SER A 253 -6.55 8.13 -6.87
N ILE A 254 -6.07 8.08 -8.12
CA ILE A 254 -4.85 8.80 -8.55
C ILE A 254 -5.00 10.31 -8.39
N GLY A 255 -6.21 10.85 -8.55
CA GLY A 255 -6.47 12.27 -8.31
C GLY A 255 -6.15 12.74 -6.90
N LEU A 256 -5.99 11.81 -5.94
CA LEU A 256 -5.55 12.10 -4.58
C LEU A 256 -4.04 12.29 -4.46
N LEU A 257 -3.25 11.89 -5.46
CA LEU A 257 -1.80 11.92 -5.40
C LEU A 257 -1.26 13.30 -5.76
N ALA A 258 -0.45 13.83 -4.88
CA ALA A 258 0.39 15.00 -5.11
C ALA A 258 1.63 14.89 -4.21
N GLU A 259 2.77 15.35 -4.70
CA GLU A 259 3.97 15.47 -3.87
C GLU A 259 3.71 16.40 -2.68
N GLY A 260 4.25 16.06 -1.53
CA GLY A 260 4.05 16.79 -0.27
C GLY A 260 2.70 16.55 0.40
N LYS A 261 1.81 15.72 -0.16
CA LYS A 261 0.51 15.44 0.44
C LYS A 261 0.67 14.64 1.74
N PRO A 262 -0.04 15.01 2.83
CA PRO A 262 0.08 14.32 4.11
C PRO A 262 -0.47 12.89 4.01
N VAL A 263 0.25 11.98 4.63
CA VAL A 263 -0.07 10.57 4.75
C VAL A 263 -0.04 10.17 6.21
N PHE A 264 -1.06 9.47 6.66
CA PHE A 264 -1.15 8.95 8.03
C PHE A 264 -0.96 7.45 8.01
N VAL A 265 0.03 7.00 8.77
CA VAL A 265 0.43 5.60 8.78
C VAL A 265 0.21 5.02 10.17
N SER A 266 -0.34 3.83 10.22
CA SER A 266 -0.52 3.06 11.45
C SER A 266 -0.03 1.63 11.27
N THR A 267 0.45 1.03 12.34
CA THR A 267 0.92 -0.37 12.35
C THR A 267 0.24 -1.15 13.46
N PRO A 268 -0.05 -2.44 13.24
CA PRO A 268 -0.60 -3.31 14.29
C PRO A 268 0.29 -3.41 15.52
N THR A 269 1.60 -3.19 15.38
CA THR A 269 2.58 -3.25 16.48
C THR A 269 2.34 -2.16 17.52
N TYR A 270 1.94 -0.96 17.09
CA TYR A 270 1.70 0.20 17.96
C TYR A 270 0.25 0.67 17.82
N VAL A 271 -0.66 -0.08 18.48
CA VAL A 271 -2.11 0.16 18.42
C VAL A 271 -2.44 1.56 18.94
N GLY A 272 -3.21 2.30 18.16
CA GLY A 272 -3.64 3.66 18.51
C GLY A 272 -2.62 4.77 18.23
N ARG A 273 -1.41 4.44 17.77
CA ARG A 273 -0.41 5.41 17.35
C ARG A 273 -0.50 5.65 15.85
N ILE A 274 -0.46 6.91 15.46
CA ILE A 274 -0.44 7.37 14.08
C ILE A 274 0.91 8.05 13.85
N PHE A 275 1.57 7.66 12.79
CA PHE A 275 2.79 8.28 12.31
C PHE A 275 2.42 9.14 11.11
N GLU A 276 2.90 10.37 11.09
CA GLU A 276 2.65 11.29 10.00
C GLU A 276 3.81 11.25 9.02
N GLY A 277 3.48 11.39 7.75
CA GLY A 277 4.45 11.45 6.67
C GLY A 277 3.91 12.27 5.52
N SER A 278 4.70 12.37 4.46
CA SER A 278 4.32 13.05 3.24
C SER A 278 4.73 12.25 2.00
N VAL A 279 3.91 12.31 0.95
CA VAL A 279 4.23 11.71 -0.34
C VAL A 279 5.47 12.39 -0.92
N THR A 280 6.50 11.60 -1.22
CA THR A 280 7.74 12.08 -1.84
C THR A 280 7.81 11.76 -3.32
N ALA A 281 7.26 10.59 -3.70
CA ALA A 281 7.26 10.16 -5.09
C ALA A 281 6.11 9.19 -5.37
N PHE A 282 5.75 9.07 -6.63
CA PHE A 282 4.86 8.02 -7.12
C PHE A 282 5.23 7.64 -8.55
N ASP A 283 4.98 6.38 -8.91
CA ASP A 283 5.30 5.91 -10.26
C ASP A 283 4.41 6.63 -11.29
N SER A 284 5.02 7.07 -12.37
CA SER A 284 4.32 7.71 -13.49
C SER A 284 3.51 6.74 -14.35
N ARG A 285 3.65 5.44 -14.10
CA ARG A 285 2.94 4.37 -14.80
C ARG A 285 2.17 3.50 -13.83
N LEU A 286 1.01 3.06 -14.30
CA LEU A 286 0.22 2.05 -13.58
C LEU A 286 0.74 0.65 -13.88
N ASP A 287 0.78 -0.18 -12.86
CA ASP A 287 0.89 -1.61 -13.06
C ASP A 287 -0.33 -2.11 -13.84
N SER A 288 -0.09 -2.83 -14.94
CA SER A 288 -1.14 -3.27 -15.86
C SER A 288 -2.02 -4.38 -15.29
N VAL A 289 -1.57 -5.10 -14.27
CA VAL A 289 -2.26 -6.22 -13.62
C VAL A 289 -3.11 -5.71 -12.46
N THR A 290 -2.50 -4.94 -11.55
CA THR A 290 -3.17 -4.44 -10.34
C THR A 290 -3.96 -3.15 -10.59
N ARG A 291 -3.70 -2.44 -11.70
CA ARG A 291 -4.27 -1.12 -12.01
C ARG A 291 -4.04 -0.12 -10.88
N SER A 292 -2.83 -0.13 -10.33
CA SER A 292 -2.41 0.76 -9.25
C SER A 292 -1.09 1.45 -9.58
N ALA A 293 -0.86 2.60 -8.95
CA ALA A 293 0.43 3.29 -8.92
C ALA A 293 1.13 2.97 -7.60
N THR A 294 2.43 2.69 -7.66
CA THR A 294 3.26 2.62 -6.46
C THR A 294 3.56 4.02 -5.97
N VAL A 295 3.38 4.25 -4.68
CA VAL A 295 3.60 5.53 -4.01
C VAL A 295 4.59 5.33 -2.88
N GLU A 296 5.49 6.29 -2.73
CA GLU A 296 6.44 6.37 -1.64
C GLU A 296 6.14 7.62 -0.80
N ALA A 297 6.02 7.43 0.50
CA ALA A 297 5.85 8.50 1.46
C ALA A 297 6.92 8.42 2.53
N GLU A 298 7.55 9.55 2.81
CA GLU A 298 8.55 9.68 3.87
C GLU A 298 7.86 9.80 5.21
N ILE A 299 8.32 9.00 6.19
CA ILE A 299 7.79 8.97 7.55
C ILE A 299 8.93 9.26 8.52
N ASP A 300 8.72 10.19 9.42
CA ASP A 300 9.66 10.44 10.52
C ASP A 300 9.68 9.25 11.50
N ASN A 301 10.85 8.72 11.72
CA ASN A 301 11.13 7.65 12.68
C ASN A 301 12.26 8.03 13.64
N SER A 302 12.36 9.30 13.98
CA SER A 302 13.40 9.83 14.92
C SER A 302 13.42 9.10 16.27
N GLU A 303 12.29 8.56 16.71
CA GLU A 303 12.19 7.72 17.90
C GLU A 303 12.71 6.28 17.70
N GLY A 304 12.98 5.86 16.47
CA GLY A 304 13.51 4.52 16.14
C GLY A 304 12.56 3.36 16.44
N LEU A 305 11.26 3.62 16.48
CA LEU A 305 10.23 2.61 16.82
C LEU A 305 9.88 1.71 15.63
N LEU A 306 9.91 2.27 14.44
CA LEU A 306 9.54 1.56 13.23
C LEU A 306 10.77 0.86 12.65
N LEU A 307 10.57 -0.36 12.16
CA LEU A 307 11.62 -1.13 11.50
C LEU A 307 11.28 -1.32 10.02
N SER A 308 12.32 -1.35 9.19
CA SER A 308 12.19 -1.76 7.78
C SER A 308 11.56 -3.15 7.70
N GLY A 309 10.62 -3.34 6.76
CA GLY A 309 9.83 -4.56 6.62
C GLY A 309 8.53 -4.60 7.42
N MET A 310 8.26 -3.63 8.29
CA MET A 310 6.96 -3.54 8.97
C MET A 310 5.85 -3.26 7.97
N THR A 311 4.69 -3.91 8.21
CA THR A 311 3.48 -3.63 7.44
C THR A 311 2.74 -2.43 8.04
N PHE A 312 2.29 -1.54 7.18
CA PHE A 312 1.54 -0.35 7.52
C PHE A 312 0.15 -0.35 6.90
N THR A 313 -0.80 0.22 7.63
CA THR A 313 -2.05 0.72 7.05
C THR A 313 -1.88 2.22 6.82
N THR A 314 -1.94 2.61 5.57
CA THR A 314 -1.79 3.99 5.13
C THR A 314 -3.16 4.61 4.90
N ARG A 315 -3.37 5.82 5.38
CA ARG A 315 -4.57 6.62 5.17
C ARG A 315 -4.21 7.97 4.55
N MET A 316 -4.81 8.26 3.42
CA MET A 316 -4.79 9.58 2.78
C MET A 316 -6.20 10.16 2.79
N THR A 317 -6.32 11.47 3.00
CA THR A 317 -7.60 12.15 3.02
C THR A 317 -7.57 13.37 2.10
N GLU A 318 -8.70 13.63 1.46
CA GLU A 318 -8.89 14.83 0.67
C GLU A 318 -10.30 15.38 0.88
N GLU A 319 -10.38 16.65 1.13
CA GLU A 319 -11.64 17.38 1.18
C GLU A 319 -12.02 17.79 -0.25
N THR A 320 -13.23 17.44 -0.65
CA THR A 320 -13.74 17.75 -2.00
C THR A 320 -14.40 19.10 -2.03
N ASP A 321 -14.62 19.65 -3.23
CA ASP A 321 -15.49 20.79 -3.41
C ASP A 321 -16.90 20.49 -2.86
N PRO A 322 -17.57 21.50 -2.26
CA PRO A 322 -18.91 21.33 -1.73
C PRO A 322 -19.92 20.94 -2.80
N LEU A 323 -20.59 19.80 -2.62
CA LEU A 323 -21.71 19.35 -3.45
C LEU A 323 -23.01 19.35 -2.66
N PRO A 324 -24.16 19.46 -3.36
CA PRO A 324 -25.46 19.30 -2.74
C PRO A 324 -25.56 17.98 -1.99
N VAL A 325 -26.02 18.03 -0.72
CA VAL A 325 -26.20 16.86 0.14
C VAL A 325 -27.66 16.67 0.48
N VAL A 326 -28.14 15.44 0.35
CA VAL A 326 -29.54 15.09 0.65
C VAL A 326 -29.59 13.83 1.52
N PRO A 327 -30.59 13.66 2.37
CA PRO A 327 -30.83 12.38 3.02
C PRO A 327 -31.12 11.29 1.98
N ALA A 328 -30.69 10.06 2.25
CA ALA A 328 -30.94 8.93 1.35
C ALA A 328 -32.44 8.70 1.07
N THR A 329 -33.33 9.09 2.00
CA THR A 329 -34.77 9.00 1.88
C THR A 329 -35.35 9.97 0.86
N ALA A 330 -34.64 11.04 0.50
CA ALA A 330 -35.05 12.00 -0.52
C ALA A 330 -34.88 11.48 -1.94
N ILE A 331 -34.01 10.46 -2.13
CA ILE A 331 -33.72 9.93 -3.46
C ILE A 331 -34.79 8.94 -3.87
N THR A 332 -35.37 9.19 -5.03
CA THR A 332 -36.36 8.32 -5.67
C THR A 332 -35.79 7.75 -6.97
N TRP A 333 -36.19 6.52 -7.31
CA TRP A 333 -35.73 5.82 -8.50
C TRP A 333 -36.91 5.57 -9.44
N ASP A 334 -36.71 5.88 -10.70
CA ASP A 334 -37.63 5.50 -11.77
C ASP A 334 -36.87 5.01 -13.00
N ARG A 335 -37.55 4.93 -14.16
CA ARG A 335 -36.91 4.44 -15.42
C ARG A 335 -35.83 5.38 -15.94
N SER A 336 -35.82 6.63 -15.54
CA SER A 336 -34.82 7.64 -15.93
C SER A 336 -33.64 7.70 -14.98
N GLY A 337 -33.67 6.93 -13.87
CA GLY A 337 -32.59 6.87 -12.88
C GLY A 337 -32.94 7.51 -11.55
N ALA A 338 -31.90 7.93 -10.82
CA ALA A 338 -32.07 8.63 -9.53
C ALA A 338 -32.61 10.04 -9.74
N GLY A 339 -33.47 10.51 -8.82
CA GLY A 339 -34.01 11.86 -8.82
C GLY A 339 -34.43 12.30 -7.42
N ILE A 340 -34.56 13.59 -7.25
CA ILE A 340 -35.14 14.23 -6.06
C ILE A 340 -36.36 15.01 -6.46
N TRP A 341 -37.25 15.30 -5.49
CA TRP A 341 -38.39 16.12 -5.69
C TRP A 341 -38.13 17.51 -5.10
N ILE A 342 -38.30 18.54 -5.93
CA ILE A 342 -38.21 19.95 -5.52
C ILE A 342 -39.63 20.51 -5.40
N GLU A 343 -39.89 21.21 -4.32
CA GLU A 343 -41.12 21.95 -4.10
C GLU A 343 -40.98 23.37 -4.66
N ASP A 344 -41.95 23.77 -5.49
CA ASP A 344 -42.12 25.14 -5.96
C ASP A 344 -43.62 25.51 -5.94
N ASN A 345 -43.96 26.55 -5.20
CA ASN A 345 -45.34 27.10 -5.13
C ASN A 345 -46.40 26.03 -4.77
N GLY A 346 -46.13 25.14 -3.85
CA GLY A 346 -47.05 24.09 -3.40
C GLY A 346 -47.16 22.88 -4.33
N GLN A 347 -46.34 22.80 -5.35
CA GLN A 347 -46.25 21.66 -6.28
C GLN A 347 -44.84 21.11 -6.31
N VAL A 348 -44.70 19.83 -6.63
CA VAL A 348 -43.38 19.21 -6.75
C VAL A 348 -43.05 18.85 -8.19
N SER A 349 -41.85 19.10 -8.56
CA SER A 349 -41.22 18.67 -9.82
C SER A 349 -40.03 17.73 -9.54
N ARG A 350 -39.86 16.76 -10.42
CA ARG A 350 -38.74 15.80 -10.28
C ARG A 350 -37.52 16.27 -11.04
N VAL A 351 -36.38 16.35 -10.35
CA VAL A 351 -35.08 16.66 -10.96
C VAL A 351 -34.20 15.44 -10.90
N SER A 352 -33.57 15.10 -12.03
CA SER A 352 -32.61 14.01 -12.12
C SER A 352 -31.34 14.36 -11.36
N VAL A 353 -30.73 13.36 -10.72
CA VAL A 353 -29.51 13.54 -9.96
C VAL A 353 -28.50 12.43 -10.29
N THR A 354 -27.23 12.79 -10.24
CA THR A 354 -26.13 11.81 -10.28
C THR A 354 -25.53 11.68 -8.88
N ILE A 355 -25.55 10.47 -8.32
CA ILE A 355 -24.96 10.21 -7.01
C ILE A 355 -23.44 10.20 -7.18
N ARG A 356 -22.74 11.07 -6.44
CA ARG A 356 -21.29 11.17 -6.43
C ARG A 356 -20.67 10.43 -5.25
N TYR A 357 -21.28 10.57 -4.06
CA TYR A 357 -20.77 9.94 -2.85
C TYR A 357 -21.94 9.64 -1.88
N ARG A 358 -21.73 8.63 -1.03
CA ARG A 358 -22.70 8.27 0.02
C ARG A 358 -21.96 7.91 1.30
N ASP A 359 -22.40 8.52 2.39
CA ASP A 359 -21.92 8.20 3.73
C ASP A 359 -23.13 8.06 4.69
N GLY A 360 -23.35 6.85 5.16
CA GLY A 360 -24.47 6.52 6.01
C GLY A 360 -25.82 6.93 5.37
N ASN A 361 -26.51 7.88 5.99
CA ASN A 361 -27.80 8.43 5.53
C ASN A 361 -27.65 9.68 4.64
N GLN A 362 -26.45 10.21 4.44
CA GLN A 362 -26.17 11.36 3.59
C GLN A 362 -25.69 10.93 2.21
N VAL A 363 -26.20 11.61 1.18
CA VAL A 363 -25.85 11.34 -0.21
C VAL A 363 -25.51 12.67 -0.89
N TRP A 364 -24.29 12.76 -1.42
CA TRP A 364 -23.82 13.88 -2.22
C TRP A 364 -24.19 13.65 -3.67
N ILE A 365 -24.84 14.63 -4.25
CA ILE A 365 -25.39 14.53 -5.60
C ILE A 365 -24.91 15.68 -6.48
N GLU A 366 -24.91 15.42 -7.75
CA GLU A 366 -24.81 16.44 -8.79
C GLU A 366 -26.19 16.63 -9.39
N THR A 367 -26.65 17.86 -9.47
CA THR A 367 -28.01 18.22 -9.90
C THR A 367 -28.03 19.62 -10.48
N ASP A 368 -28.96 19.84 -11.40
CA ASP A 368 -29.29 21.19 -11.94
C ASP A 368 -30.21 21.99 -11.05
N ALA A 369 -30.58 21.46 -9.87
CA ALA A 369 -31.43 22.16 -8.92
C ALA A 369 -30.76 23.43 -8.39
N PRO A 370 -31.42 24.58 -8.30
CA PRO A 370 -30.89 25.79 -7.70
C PRO A 370 -30.53 25.57 -6.22
N ASP A 371 -29.43 26.20 -5.77
CA ASP A 371 -29.04 26.17 -4.37
C ASP A 371 -30.12 26.73 -3.47
N GLY A 372 -30.38 26.09 -2.32
CA GLY A 372 -31.41 26.49 -1.38
C GLY A 372 -32.82 26.07 -1.78
N SER A 373 -33.04 25.37 -2.90
CA SER A 373 -34.35 24.83 -3.27
C SER A 373 -34.89 23.95 -2.15
N GLN A 374 -36.22 24.00 -1.92
CA GLN A 374 -36.88 23.13 -0.96
C GLN A 374 -37.04 21.73 -1.55
N ILE A 375 -36.40 20.75 -0.95
CA ILE A 375 -36.45 19.35 -1.39
C ILE A 375 -37.33 18.52 -0.46
N VAL A 376 -38.00 17.52 -1.02
CA VAL A 376 -38.78 16.55 -0.23
C VAL A 376 -37.84 15.51 0.36
N THR A 377 -37.72 15.46 1.68
CA THR A 377 -36.88 14.50 2.41
C THR A 377 -37.65 13.27 2.88
N GLU A 378 -38.97 13.41 3.14
CA GLU A 378 -39.84 12.30 3.51
C GLU A 378 -41.15 12.37 2.74
N GLY A 379 -41.71 11.21 2.41
CA GLY A 379 -42.94 11.09 1.62
C GLY A 379 -42.72 11.06 0.10
N ALA A 380 -41.52 11.14 -0.38
CA ALA A 380 -41.11 11.21 -1.79
C ALA A 380 -41.66 10.06 -2.66
N ALA A 381 -41.77 8.84 -2.11
CA ALA A 381 -42.21 7.64 -2.86
C ALA A 381 -43.66 7.68 -3.36
N LYS A 382 -44.47 8.58 -2.84
CA LYS A 382 -45.91 8.74 -3.21
C LYS A 382 -46.17 9.86 -4.20
N LEU A 383 -45.15 10.62 -4.56
CA LEU A 383 -45.26 11.80 -5.40
C LEU A 383 -45.25 11.43 -6.89
N ARG A 384 -45.87 12.28 -7.66
CA ARG A 384 -45.85 12.31 -9.12
C ARG A 384 -45.61 13.74 -9.58
N GLU A 385 -45.18 13.90 -10.81
CA GLU A 385 -44.99 15.21 -11.42
C GLU A 385 -46.24 16.10 -11.24
N GLY A 386 -46.04 17.33 -10.74
CA GLY A 386 -47.12 18.30 -10.48
C GLY A 386 -48.01 17.99 -9.27
N SER A 387 -47.68 17.00 -8.43
CA SER A 387 -48.45 16.70 -7.21
C SER A 387 -48.45 17.89 -6.26
N LYS A 388 -49.63 18.21 -5.72
CA LYS A 388 -49.75 19.20 -4.65
C LYS A 388 -49.31 18.62 -3.33
N VAL A 389 -48.42 19.32 -2.62
CA VAL A 389 -47.88 18.93 -1.32
C VAL A 389 -48.30 19.88 -0.22
N GLY A 390 -48.46 19.35 0.98
CA GLY A 390 -48.64 20.11 2.22
C GLY A 390 -47.47 19.78 3.17
N THR A 391 -46.90 20.80 3.79
CA THR A 391 -45.79 20.66 4.71
C THR A 391 -46.23 20.08 6.06
N ALA A 392 -45.64 18.95 6.48
CA ALA A 392 -45.62 18.59 7.88
C ALA A 392 -44.40 19.29 8.51
N GLN A 393 -44.62 20.01 9.63
CA GLN A 393 -43.49 20.52 10.41
C GLN A 393 -42.61 19.32 10.87
N SER A 394 -41.33 19.39 10.56
CA SER A 394 -40.36 18.39 11.05
C SER A 394 -40.40 18.36 12.57
N LYS A 395 -40.62 17.18 13.15
CA LYS A 395 -40.33 16.96 14.56
C LYS A 395 -38.80 16.81 14.69
N GLU A 396 -38.11 17.93 14.66
CA GLU A 396 -36.74 17.97 15.13
C GLU A 396 -36.71 18.00 16.66
N GLY A 397 -36.06 17.02 17.24
CA GLY A 397 -35.44 17.12 18.55
C GLY A 397 -36.34 16.81 19.75
N GLN A 398 -36.56 15.52 20.01
CA GLN A 398 -36.65 15.02 21.39
C GLN A 398 -36.02 13.63 21.47
N THR A 399 -34.70 13.62 21.65
CA THR A 399 -34.03 12.51 22.33
C THR A 399 -33.05 13.15 23.31
N GLY A 400 -33.48 13.06 24.60
CA GLY A 400 -32.64 13.39 25.72
C GLY A 400 -31.55 12.32 25.95
#